data_0a04ee8c9e345e484385a1e3133041a5
#
_entry.id   0a04ee8c9e345e484385a1e3133041a5
#
_cell.length_a   1.000
_cell.length_b   1.000
_cell.length_c   1.000
_cell.angle_alpha   90.00
_cell.angle_beta   90.00
_cell.angle_gamma   90.00
#
_symmetry.space_group_name_H-M   'P 1'
#
loop_
_entity.id
_entity.type
_entity.pdbx_description
1 polymer ?
#
loop_
_entity_poly.entity_id
_entity_poly.type
_entity_poly.pdbx_seq_one_letter_code
_entity_poly.pdbx_strand_id
1 'polypeptide(L)'
;MDLTRFPRASLARLPTPIDPLSRLSAYLGGPRLYAKRDDLTGLGLGGNKLRKLEFLLGEALALGADTVLTVGAMQSNHARQTAAACARLGLECELILRRGCHATEAYLHNGNMLLDRLFDARIHVIETPESREDRMAARAEVLHGEGRRPYCIPVGGSCGLGNLGYVECAWEILAQAADAKMKFEAVVVATGSGGTQGGLVAGMQRLDGAPVIGIAVEGDRREQEALAARQATESLRLLGRSDIDLGGQVSVMDEFVGPGYARPTDAMREALSLAARFEGLVLDPVYTGKAFAGFLSLARSGRYDRDQSLLFVHTGGTPGLFGYPESV
;
A
#
# COMPACT_ATOMS: atom_id res chain seq x y z
N MET A 1 21.19 2.06 10.31
CA MET A 1 20.58 2.25 8.99
C MET A 1 20.17 3.71 8.89
N ASP A 2 20.57 4.40 7.82
CA ASP A 2 20.36 5.83 7.65
C ASP A 2 19.59 6.08 6.34
N LEU A 3 18.43 6.71 6.43
CA LEU A 3 17.60 7.09 5.28
C LEU A 3 17.87 8.51 4.78
N THR A 4 18.64 9.32 5.53
CA THR A 4 18.88 10.73 5.19
C THR A 4 19.74 10.90 3.93
N ARG A 5 20.43 9.86 3.50
CA ARG A 5 21.24 9.85 2.27
C ARG A 5 20.40 9.76 0.98
N PHE A 6 19.12 9.41 1.09
CA PHE A 6 18.23 9.33 -0.07
C PHE A 6 17.47 10.64 -0.23
N PRO A 7 17.43 11.22 -1.45
CA PRO A 7 16.60 12.37 -1.72
C PRO A 7 15.14 12.10 -1.32
N ARG A 8 14.47 13.10 -0.73
CA ARG A 8 13.12 12.94 -0.25
C ARG A 8 12.28 14.18 -0.50
N ALA A 9 11.07 14.00 -1.02
CA ALA A 9 10.03 15.02 -1.11
C ALA A 9 9.11 14.93 0.11
N SER A 10 8.86 16.04 0.79
CA SER A 10 7.96 16.07 1.96
C SER A 10 6.49 16.10 1.48
N LEU A 11 5.80 14.98 1.54
CA LEU A 11 4.44 14.80 1.04
C LEU A 11 3.45 14.30 2.10
N ALA A 12 3.91 13.40 2.96
CA ALA A 12 3.09 12.74 3.97
C ALA A 12 3.15 13.45 5.32
N ARG A 13 2.08 13.32 6.09
CA ARG A 13 2.05 13.70 7.51
C ARG A 13 2.50 12.50 8.34
N LEU A 14 3.70 12.57 8.88
CA LEU A 14 4.34 11.50 9.63
C LEU A 14 4.84 12.01 11.00
N PRO A 15 4.93 11.13 12.02
CA PRO A 15 4.46 9.75 12.02
C PRO A 15 2.94 9.64 12.00
N THR A 16 2.38 8.58 11.40
CA THR A 16 0.94 8.31 11.53
C THR A 16 0.62 7.69 12.88
N PRO A 17 -0.57 7.90 13.45
CA PRO A 17 -0.93 7.34 14.75
C PRO A 17 -1.13 5.82 14.71
N ILE A 18 -1.06 5.20 15.89
CA ILE A 18 -1.54 3.84 16.17
C ILE A 18 -2.76 3.99 17.06
N ASP A 19 -3.94 3.68 16.53
CA ASP A 19 -5.21 3.79 17.24
C ASP A 19 -5.63 2.42 17.80
N PRO A 20 -6.12 2.35 19.05
CA PRO A 20 -6.73 1.14 19.58
C PRO A 20 -8.11 0.91 18.94
N LEU A 21 -8.40 -0.33 18.54
CA LEU A 21 -9.71 -0.76 18.05
C LEU A 21 -10.51 -1.38 19.22
N SER A 22 -10.84 -0.56 20.21
CA SER A 22 -11.31 -1.01 21.53
C SER A 22 -12.67 -1.67 21.50
N ARG A 23 -13.62 -1.12 20.71
CA ARG A 23 -14.97 -1.69 20.60
C ARG A 23 -14.96 -3.00 19.83
N LEU A 24 -14.13 -3.10 18.80
CA LEU A 24 -13.96 -4.32 18.02
C LEU A 24 -13.25 -5.40 18.83
N SER A 25 -12.21 -5.05 19.59
CA SER A 25 -11.53 -5.97 20.52
C SER A 25 -12.51 -6.55 21.55
N ALA A 26 -13.33 -5.70 22.16
CA ALA A 26 -14.36 -6.13 23.13
C ALA A 26 -15.43 -7.05 22.48
N TYR A 27 -15.85 -6.72 21.25
CA TYR A 27 -16.82 -7.51 20.51
C TYR A 27 -16.31 -8.92 20.18
N LEU A 28 -15.04 -9.02 19.74
CA LEU A 28 -14.43 -10.31 19.38
C LEU A 28 -14.02 -11.14 20.60
N GLY A 29 -13.71 -10.52 21.73
CA GLY A 29 -13.33 -11.19 22.96
C GLY A 29 -11.96 -11.89 22.92
N GLY A 30 -11.16 -11.62 21.88
CA GLY A 30 -9.81 -12.13 21.67
C GLY A 30 -8.72 -11.13 22.05
N PRO A 31 -7.59 -11.06 21.29
CA PRO A 31 -6.49 -10.15 21.54
C PRO A 31 -6.90 -8.67 21.39
N ARG A 32 -6.09 -7.78 21.93
CA ARG A 32 -6.23 -6.33 21.71
C ARG A 32 -5.85 -5.97 20.28
N LEU A 33 -6.72 -5.24 19.60
CA LEU A 33 -6.55 -4.86 18.20
C LEU A 33 -6.19 -3.38 18.07
N TYR A 34 -5.28 -3.10 17.16
CA TYR A 34 -4.79 -1.75 16.87
C TYR A 34 -4.71 -1.53 15.36
N ALA A 35 -4.80 -0.27 14.94
CA ALA A 35 -4.61 0.15 13.56
C ALA A 35 -3.50 1.19 13.43
N LYS A 36 -2.48 0.94 12.61
CA LYS A 36 -1.54 1.95 12.11
C LYS A 36 -2.23 2.71 10.99
N ARG A 37 -2.46 4.01 11.21
CA ARG A 37 -3.37 4.83 10.40
C ARG A 37 -2.68 5.48 9.20
N ASP A 38 -2.18 4.66 8.27
CA ASP A 38 -1.58 5.19 7.04
C ASP A 38 -2.61 5.74 6.03
N ASP A 39 -3.89 5.55 6.28
CA ASP A 39 -4.98 6.29 5.65
C ASP A 39 -4.91 7.80 5.95
N LEU A 40 -4.28 8.22 7.06
CA LEU A 40 -4.16 9.60 7.50
C LEU A 40 -2.87 10.32 7.03
N THR A 41 -2.13 9.77 6.08
CA THR A 41 -0.94 10.43 5.51
C THR A 41 -1.23 11.76 4.81
N GLY A 42 -2.47 12.06 4.51
CA GLY A 42 -3.00 13.38 4.22
C GLY A 42 -3.19 13.70 2.74
N LEU A 43 -2.14 13.96 1.98
CA LEU A 43 -2.21 14.45 0.60
C LEU A 43 -3.09 13.55 -0.29
N GLY A 44 -3.99 14.15 -1.07
CA GLY A 44 -4.86 13.45 -2.01
C GLY A 44 -5.71 12.35 -1.35
N LEU A 45 -6.24 12.57 -0.14
CA LEU A 45 -6.97 11.63 0.71
C LEU A 45 -6.11 10.48 1.27
N GLY A 46 -4.81 10.68 1.38
CA GLY A 46 -3.92 9.78 2.10
C GLY A 46 -3.73 8.38 1.50
N GLY A 47 -3.00 7.56 2.22
CA GLY A 47 -2.72 6.17 1.91
C GLY A 47 -1.22 5.85 1.84
N ASN A 48 -0.93 4.56 1.80
CA ASN A 48 0.40 3.98 1.89
C ASN A 48 1.39 4.43 0.79
N LYS A 49 0.89 4.88 -0.35
CA LYS A 49 1.76 5.19 -1.48
C LYS A 49 2.53 6.49 -1.27
N LEU A 50 2.01 7.42 -0.46
CA LEU A 50 2.73 8.67 -0.16
C LEU A 50 4.09 8.41 0.49
N ARG A 51 4.20 7.44 1.41
CA ARG A 51 5.49 7.08 2.00
C ARG A 51 6.52 6.64 0.96
N LYS A 52 6.08 5.88 -0.05
CA LYS A 52 6.92 5.43 -1.15
C LYS A 52 7.26 6.58 -2.10
N LEU A 53 6.26 7.40 -2.41
CA LEU A 53 6.38 8.53 -3.33
C LEU A 53 7.31 9.62 -2.79
N GLU A 54 7.46 9.78 -1.48
CA GLU A 54 8.43 10.71 -0.93
C GLU A 54 9.85 10.42 -1.40
N PHE A 55 10.25 9.14 -1.43
CA PHE A 55 11.57 8.73 -1.92
C PHE A 55 11.65 8.76 -3.45
N LEU A 56 10.65 8.22 -4.14
CA LEU A 56 10.64 8.16 -5.60
C LEU A 56 10.59 9.55 -6.25
N LEU A 57 9.76 10.43 -5.72
CA LEU A 57 9.69 11.81 -6.24
C LEU A 57 10.83 12.68 -5.74
N GLY A 58 11.42 12.36 -4.58
CA GLY A 58 12.68 12.97 -4.16
C GLY A 58 13.80 12.67 -5.16
N GLU A 59 13.94 11.41 -5.59
CA GLU A 59 14.91 11.04 -6.65
C GLU A 59 14.56 11.69 -7.98
N ALA A 60 13.28 11.65 -8.41
CA ALA A 60 12.85 12.31 -9.64
C ALA A 60 13.25 13.79 -9.71
N LEU A 61 13.00 14.54 -8.61
CA LEU A 61 13.38 15.95 -8.50
C LEU A 61 14.91 16.14 -8.54
N ALA A 62 15.67 15.28 -7.85
CA ALA A 62 17.13 15.33 -7.85
C ALA A 62 17.72 15.05 -9.25
N LEU A 63 17.05 14.23 -10.06
CA LEU A 63 17.39 13.96 -11.45
C LEU A 63 16.88 15.04 -12.42
N GLY A 64 16.15 16.03 -11.91
CA GLY A 64 15.57 17.11 -12.70
C GLY A 64 14.41 16.67 -13.60
N ALA A 65 13.67 15.62 -13.22
CA ALA A 65 12.48 15.19 -13.95
C ALA A 65 11.42 16.30 -13.97
N ASP A 66 10.69 16.39 -15.07
CA ASP A 66 9.57 17.32 -15.24
C ASP A 66 8.24 16.61 -15.47
N THR A 67 8.29 15.32 -15.77
CA THR A 67 7.13 14.47 -16.06
C THR A 67 7.27 13.14 -15.32
N VAL A 68 6.22 12.69 -14.67
CA VAL A 68 6.17 11.39 -13.98
C VAL A 68 5.17 10.49 -14.69
N LEU A 69 5.61 9.27 -15.01
CA LEU A 69 4.73 8.23 -15.54
C LEU A 69 4.57 7.11 -14.52
N THR A 70 3.36 6.58 -14.41
CA THR A 70 3.15 5.35 -13.65
C THR A 70 2.01 4.51 -14.23
N VAL A 71 1.90 3.28 -13.73
CA VAL A 71 0.95 2.29 -14.23
C VAL A 71 0.02 1.81 -13.10
N GLY A 72 -1.19 1.39 -13.49
CA GLY A 72 -2.15 0.86 -12.53
C GLY A 72 -3.40 0.24 -13.17
N ALA A 73 -4.34 -0.17 -12.34
CA ALA A 73 -5.74 -0.37 -12.72
C ALA A 73 -6.46 1.00 -12.71
N MET A 74 -7.62 1.13 -13.33
CA MET A 74 -8.39 2.38 -13.34
C MET A 74 -8.68 2.91 -11.92
N GLN A 75 -9.02 2.04 -10.96
CA GLN A 75 -9.24 2.43 -9.57
C GLN A 75 -7.97 2.29 -8.71
N SER A 76 -6.80 2.63 -9.27
CA SER A 76 -5.52 2.50 -8.58
C SER A 76 -5.32 3.59 -7.52
N ASN A 77 -5.20 3.18 -6.26
CA ASN A 77 -4.79 4.08 -5.17
C ASN A 77 -3.37 4.62 -5.36
N HIS A 78 -2.50 3.89 -6.08
CA HIS A 78 -1.16 4.34 -6.40
C HIS A 78 -1.19 5.46 -7.44
N ALA A 79 -1.92 5.28 -8.55
CA ALA A 79 -2.06 6.29 -9.59
C ALA A 79 -2.58 7.61 -9.00
N ARG A 80 -3.66 7.56 -8.22
CA ARG A 80 -4.25 8.74 -7.58
C ARG A 80 -3.28 9.46 -6.65
N GLN A 81 -2.53 8.73 -5.81
CA GLN A 81 -1.56 9.36 -4.92
C GLN A 81 -0.36 9.94 -5.70
N THR A 82 0.04 9.31 -6.81
CA THR A 82 1.06 9.84 -7.71
C THR A 82 0.58 11.14 -8.37
N ALA A 83 -0.65 11.16 -8.90
CA ALA A 83 -1.23 12.38 -9.48
C ALA A 83 -1.30 13.52 -8.46
N ALA A 84 -1.79 13.26 -7.24
CA ALA A 84 -1.82 14.25 -6.16
C ALA A 84 -0.44 14.78 -5.79
N ALA A 85 0.56 13.90 -5.74
CA ALA A 85 1.94 14.26 -5.41
C ALA A 85 2.59 15.09 -6.52
N CYS A 86 2.38 14.74 -7.79
CA CYS A 86 2.85 15.51 -8.94
C CYS A 86 2.22 16.91 -8.96
N ALA A 87 0.90 17.01 -8.77
CA ALA A 87 0.21 18.30 -8.66
C ALA A 87 0.80 19.19 -7.55
N ARG A 88 1.12 18.60 -6.40
CA ARG A 88 1.75 19.31 -5.27
C ARG A 88 3.16 19.80 -5.58
N LEU A 89 3.91 19.05 -6.40
CA LEU A 89 5.32 19.34 -6.72
C LEU A 89 5.50 20.11 -8.02
N GLY A 90 4.44 20.40 -8.77
CA GLY A 90 4.48 21.08 -10.07
C GLY A 90 5.07 20.21 -11.19
N LEU A 91 4.90 18.90 -11.11
CA LEU A 91 5.32 17.92 -12.11
C LEU A 91 4.14 17.52 -12.98
N GLU A 92 4.37 17.35 -14.27
CA GLU A 92 3.38 16.70 -15.16
C GLU A 92 3.19 15.24 -14.75
N CYS A 93 1.96 14.72 -14.84
CA CYS A 93 1.64 13.34 -14.47
C CYS A 93 0.92 12.63 -15.61
N GLU A 94 1.47 11.49 -16.06
CA GLU A 94 0.81 10.62 -17.04
C GLU A 94 0.56 9.23 -16.42
N LEU A 95 -0.69 8.79 -16.47
CA LEU A 95 -1.16 7.55 -15.88
C LEU A 95 -1.53 6.55 -16.98
N ILE A 96 -0.86 5.40 -17.03
CA ILE A 96 -1.20 4.30 -17.93
C ILE A 96 -2.07 3.31 -17.13
N LEU A 97 -3.37 3.35 -17.37
CA LEU A 97 -4.35 2.62 -16.57
C LEU A 97 -5.01 1.51 -17.39
N ARG A 98 -4.90 0.27 -16.87
CA ARG A 98 -5.57 -0.87 -17.48
C ARG A 98 -7.04 -0.90 -17.06
N ARG A 99 -7.93 -0.99 -18.05
CA ARG A 99 -9.33 -1.28 -17.81
C ARG A 99 -9.46 -2.72 -17.28
N GLY A 100 -10.10 -2.87 -16.13
CA GLY A 100 -10.47 -4.17 -15.58
C GLY A 100 -11.79 -4.69 -16.18
N CYS A 101 -12.30 -5.78 -15.61
CA CYS A 101 -13.56 -6.37 -16.02
C CYS A 101 -14.82 -5.61 -15.53
N HIS A 102 -14.64 -4.55 -14.73
CA HIS A 102 -15.74 -3.69 -14.27
C HIS A 102 -16.02 -2.59 -15.30
N ALA A 103 -17.29 -2.36 -15.58
CA ALA A 103 -17.74 -1.38 -16.55
C ALA A 103 -18.87 -0.48 -16.01
N THR A 104 -19.05 -0.41 -14.68
CA THR A 104 -20.05 0.46 -14.07
C THR A 104 -19.66 1.94 -14.21
N GLU A 105 -20.63 2.84 -14.27
CA GLU A 105 -20.38 4.28 -14.30
C GLU A 105 -19.55 4.73 -13.08
N ALA A 106 -19.82 4.15 -11.90
CA ALA A 106 -19.03 4.44 -10.71
C ALA A 106 -17.57 4.03 -10.89
N TYR A 107 -17.29 2.84 -11.42
CA TYR A 107 -15.93 2.39 -11.68
C TYR A 107 -15.18 3.28 -12.68
N LEU A 108 -15.86 3.73 -13.73
CA LEU A 108 -15.26 4.51 -14.82
C LEU A 108 -15.07 5.99 -14.47
N HIS A 109 -15.91 6.54 -13.59
CA HIS A 109 -16.01 7.99 -13.44
C HIS A 109 -15.90 8.51 -12.00
N ASN A 110 -16.01 7.64 -10.98
CA ASN A 110 -15.94 8.03 -9.58
C ASN A 110 -14.66 7.49 -8.88
N GLY A 111 -14.57 7.69 -7.58
CA GLY A 111 -13.44 7.18 -6.77
C GLY A 111 -12.09 7.76 -7.20
N ASN A 112 -11.11 6.88 -7.42
CA ASN A 112 -9.77 7.30 -7.84
C ASN A 112 -9.77 7.97 -9.22
N MET A 113 -10.59 7.49 -10.18
CA MET A 113 -10.68 8.08 -11.52
C MET A 113 -11.16 9.54 -11.51
N LEU A 114 -12.09 9.89 -10.63
CA LEU A 114 -12.53 11.27 -10.45
C LEU A 114 -11.37 12.14 -9.93
N LEU A 115 -10.63 11.63 -8.95
CA LEU A 115 -9.52 12.34 -8.34
C LEU A 115 -8.31 12.47 -9.29
N ASP A 116 -8.03 11.46 -10.11
CA ASP A 116 -6.97 11.53 -11.13
C ASP A 116 -7.22 12.70 -12.10
N ARG A 117 -8.48 12.86 -12.55
CA ARG A 117 -8.88 14.00 -13.40
C ARG A 117 -8.81 15.34 -12.66
N LEU A 118 -9.23 15.36 -11.38
CA LEU A 118 -9.20 16.56 -10.55
C LEU A 118 -7.76 17.06 -10.32
N PHE A 119 -6.79 16.14 -10.23
CA PHE A 119 -5.36 16.45 -10.11
C PHE A 119 -4.69 16.74 -11.46
N ASP A 120 -5.47 16.85 -12.55
CA ASP A 120 -5.02 17.16 -13.90
C ASP A 120 -4.02 16.13 -14.48
N ALA A 121 -4.11 14.87 -14.05
CA ALA A 121 -3.30 13.81 -14.61
C ALA A 121 -3.77 13.43 -16.03
N ARG A 122 -2.82 13.27 -16.96
CA ARG A 122 -3.12 12.75 -18.30
C ARG A 122 -3.30 11.23 -18.22
N ILE A 123 -4.51 10.76 -18.55
CA ILE A 123 -4.87 9.36 -18.41
C ILE A 123 -4.85 8.67 -19.80
N HIS A 124 -4.06 7.59 -19.88
CA HIS A 124 -3.99 6.67 -21.01
C HIS A 124 -4.63 5.35 -20.59
N VAL A 125 -5.83 5.07 -21.09
CA VAL A 125 -6.50 3.79 -20.84
C VAL A 125 -6.02 2.76 -21.85
N ILE A 126 -5.62 1.59 -21.33
CA ILE A 126 -5.21 0.44 -22.16
C ILE A 126 -6.11 -0.76 -21.87
N GLU A 127 -6.26 -1.62 -22.87
CA GLU A 127 -7.04 -2.85 -22.79
C GLU A 127 -6.11 -4.07 -22.65
N THR A 128 -6.61 -5.16 -22.08
CA THR A 128 -5.90 -6.45 -22.09
C THR A 128 -5.89 -7.00 -23.55
N PRO A 129 -4.76 -7.54 -24.04
CA PRO A 129 -3.58 -8.00 -23.31
C PRO A 129 -2.38 -7.03 -23.28
N GLU A 130 -2.53 -5.78 -23.68
CA GLU A 130 -1.41 -4.82 -23.75
C GLU A 130 -0.67 -4.70 -22.41
N SER A 131 0.67 -4.72 -22.44
CA SER A 131 1.50 -4.52 -21.25
C SER A 131 1.50 -3.04 -20.84
N ARG A 132 1.21 -2.78 -19.57
CA ARG A 132 1.27 -1.43 -18.99
C ARG A 132 2.69 -0.89 -18.95
N GLU A 133 3.61 -1.75 -18.63
CA GLU A 133 5.04 -1.46 -18.50
C GLU A 133 5.65 -1.10 -19.87
N ASP A 134 5.33 -1.87 -20.91
CA ASP A 134 5.80 -1.58 -22.28
C ASP A 134 5.18 -0.29 -22.81
N ARG A 135 3.90 -0.07 -22.53
CA ARG A 135 3.23 1.20 -22.90
C ARG A 135 3.84 2.41 -22.18
N MET A 136 4.19 2.27 -20.91
CA MET A 136 4.87 3.32 -20.15
C MET A 136 6.25 3.61 -20.74
N ALA A 137 7.03 2.58 -21.05
CA ALA A 137 8.35 2.72 -21.66
C ALA A 137 8.25 3.43 -23.03
N ALA A 138 7.33 2.99 -23.89
CA ALA A 138 7.12 3.62 -25.19
C ALA A 138 6.71 5.10 -25.05
N ARG A 139 5.86 5.44 -24.08
CA ARG A 139 5.48 6.85 -23.85
C ARG A 139 6.66 7.69 -23.31
N ALA A 140 7.50 7.11 -22.44
CA ALA A 140 8.69 7.78 -21.97
C ALA A 140 9.65 8.13 -23.12
N GLU A 141 9.85 7.23 -24.08
CA GLU A 141 10.66 7.49 -25.28
C GLU A 141 10.09 8.66 -26.13
N VAL A 142 8.77 8.73 -26.30
CA VAL A 142 8.13 9.85 -26.99
C VAL A 142 8.40 11.17 -26.27
N LEU A 143 8.25 11.18 -24.94
CA LEU A 143 8.52 12.37 -24.12
C LEU A 143 10.00 12.81 -24.20
N HIS A 144 10.93 11.86 -24.20
CA HIS A 144 12.36 12.18 -24.43
C HIS A 144 12.57 12.84 -25.80
N GLY A 145 11.91 12.31 -26.86
CA GLY A 145 11.96 12.93 -28.19
C GLY A 145 11.36 14.34 -28.25
N GLU A 146 10.44 14.66 -27.34
CA GLU A 146 9.85 15.99 -27.15
C GLU A 146 10.72 16.91 -26.26
N GLY A 147 11.90 16.44 -25.82
CA GLY A 147 12.81 17.19 -24.95
C GLY A 147 12.40 17.21 -23.48
N ARG A 148 11.46 16.36 -23.07
CA ARG A 148 11.04 16.19 -21.67
C ARG A 148 11.97 15.24 -20.91
N ARG A 149 11.89 15.27 -19.60
CA ARG A 149 12.66 14.42 -18.70
C ARG A 149 11.70 13.54 -17.87
N PRO A 150 11.18 12.46 -18.47
CA PRO A 150 10.25 11.57 -17.80
C PRO A 150 10.93 10.72 -16.72
N TYR A 151 10.22 10.49 -15.60
CA TYR A 151 10.58 9.58 -14.55
C TYR A 151 9.51 8.50 -14.41
N CYS A 152 9.87 7.24 -14.63
CA CYS A 152 8.95 6.11 -14.61
C CYS A 152 8.88 5.45 -13.23
N ILE A 153 7.69 5.41 -12.64
CA ILE A 153 7.45 4.74 -11.36
C ILE A 153 6.76 3.39 -11.63
N PRO A 154 7.32 2.27 -11.13
CA PRO A 154 6.72 0.95 -11.32
C PRO A 154 5.38 0.81 -10.60
N VAL A 155 4.63 -0.25 -10.92
CA VAL A 155 3.32 -0.53 -10.33
C VAL A 155 3.37 -0.49 -8.80
N GLY A 156 2.47 0.30 -8.20
CA GLY A 156 2.40 0.47 -6.75
C GLY A 156 3.60 1.18 -6.12
N GLY A 157 4.52 1.76 -6.92
CA GLY A 157 5.79 2.31 -6.42
C GLY A 157 6.64 1.26 -5.72
N SER A 158 6.50 -0.02 -6.12
CA SER A 158 7.16 -1.15 -5.46
C SER A 158 8.51 -1.43 -6.11
N CYS A 159 9.54 -0.88 -5.52
CA CYS A 159 10.96 -1.12 -5.80
C CYS A 159 11.75 -0.79 -4.52
N GLY A 160 13.00 -1.18 -4.46
CA GLY A 160 13.85 -1.00 -3.28
C GLY A 160 13.79 0.41 -2.69
N LEU A 161 13.87 1.45 -3.54
CA LEU A 161 13.82 2.85 -3.11
C LEU A 161 12.45 3.24 -2.54
N GLY A 162 11.36 2.96 -3.25
CA GLY A 162 10.01 3.28 -2.78
C GLY A 162 9.66 2.55 -1.48
N ASN A 163 10.14 1.32 -1.32
CA ASN A 163 9.87 0.52 -0.12
C ASN A 163 10.55 1.06 1.14
N LEU A 164 11.57 1.94 1.02
CA LEU A 164 12.19 2.63 2.18
C LEU A 164 11.17 3.40 3.01
N GLY A 165 10.10 3.91 2.39
CA GLY A 165 8.99 4.52 3.11
C GLY A 165 8.27 3.55 4.07
N TYR A 166 8.32 2.24 3.79
CA TYR A 166 7.78 1.23 4.69
C TYR A 166 8.82 0.62 5.64
N VAL A 167 10.09 0.71 5.32
CA VAL A 167 11.17 0.52 6.31
C VAL A 167 11.03 1.56 7.42
N GLU A 168 10.82 2.84 7.06
CA GLU A 168 10.57 3.93 8.02
C GLU A 168 9.29 3.69 8.83
N CYS A 169 8.21 3.26 8.19
CA CYS A 169 6.96 2.91 8.88
C CYS A 169 7.16 1.81 9.94
N ALA A 170 7.96 0.79 9.63
CA ALA A 170 8.32 -0.23 10.61
C ALA A 170 9.05 0.36 11.81
N TRP A 171 9.99 1.28 11.58
CA TRP A 171 10.70 1.97 12.67
C TRP A 171 9.79 2.89 13.49
N GLU A 172 8.82 3.56 12.86
CA GLU A 172 7.78 4.30 13.57
C GLU A 172 6.96 3.37 14.49
N ILE A 173 6.54 2.20 13.97
CA ILE A 173 5.79 1.21 14.76
C ILE A 173 6.60 0.77 15.96
N LEU A 174 7.88 0.43 15.79
CA LEU A 174 8.75 0.00 16.87
C LEU A 174 8.95 1.10 17.93
N ALA A 175 9.16 2.35 17.50
CA ALA A 175 9.30 3.50 18.40
C ALA A 175 8.01 3.76 19.18
N GLN A 176 6.87 3.82 18.49
CA GLN A 176 5.56 4.07 19.12
C GLN A 176 5.17 2.93 20.09
N ALA A 177 5.50 1.69 19.76
CA ALA A 177 5.28 0.55 20.64
C ALA A 177 6.15 0.63 21.90
N ALA A 178 7.43 1.01 21.76
CA ALA A 178 8.33 1.20 22.89
C ALA A 178 7.87 2.32 23.83
N ASP A 179 7.49 3.48 23.26
CA ASP A 179 7.00 4.62 24.03
C ASP A 179 5.71 4.30 24.80
N ALA A 180 4.83 3.52 24.20
CA ALA A 180 3.58 3.05 24.81
C ALA A 180 3.77 1.80 25.71
N LYS A 181 4.99 1.24 25.83
CA LYS A 181 5.29 -0.01 26.52
C LYS A 181 4.41 -1.17 26.05
N MET A 182 4.18 -1.23 24.73
CA MET A 182 3.38 -2.25 24.07
C MET A 182 4.29 -3.18 23.23
N LYS A 183 3.78 -4.39 23.00
CA LYS A 183 4.37 -5.35 22.08
C LYS A 183 3.27 -5.84 21.14
N PHE A 184 3.56 -5.87 19.86
CA PHE A 184 2.69 -6.50 18.87
C PHE A 184 3.19 -7.91 18.56
N GLU A 185 2.28 -8.88 18.57
CA GLU A 185 2.59 -10.28 18.23
C GLU A 185 2.58 -10.50 16.70
N ALA A 186 1.89 -9.65 15.97
CA ALA A 186 1.94 -9.62 14.51
C ALA A 186 1.52 -8.25 13.97
N VAL A 187 2.10 -7.90 12.82
CA VAL A 187 1.70 -6.75 11.98
C VAL A 187 1.05 -7.30 10.71
N VAL A 188 -0.20 -6.93 10.47
CA VAL A 188 -0.99 -7.44 9.34
C VAL A 188 -1.19 -6.35 8.29
N VAL A 189 -0.96 -6.67 7.02
CA VAL A 189 -1.03 -5.69 5.91
C VAL A 189 -1.53 -6.33 4.62
N ALA A 190 -2.22 -5.57 3.77
CA ALA A 190 -2.56 -5.99 2.42
C ALA A 190 -1.30 -6.16 1.55
N THR A 191 -1.20 -7.25 0.79
CA THR A 191 -0.13 -7.48 -0.18
C THR A 191 -0.68 -7.78 -1.57
N GLY A 192 -0.08 -7.16 -2.60
CA GLY A 192 -0.35 -7.36 -4.02
C GLY A 192 0.96 -7.15 -4.77
N SER A 193 1.46 -5.91 -4.93
CA SER A 193 2.78 -5.63 -5.52
C SER A 193 3.97 -5.92 -4.60
N GLY A 194 3.76 -6.46 -3.41
CA GLY A 194 4.77 -6.89 -2.44
C GLY A 194 5.54 -5.78 -1.71
N GLY A 195 5.59 -4.55 -2.25
CA GLY A 195 6.51 -3.52 -1.75
C GLY A 195 6.17 -2.96 -0.36
N THR A 196 4.89 -2.89 0.02
CA THR A 196 4.50 -2.44 1.37
C THR A 196 4.90 -3.49 2.41
N GLN A 197 4.56 -4.74 2.17
CA GLN A 197 4.96 -5.85 3.03
C GLN A 197 6.49 -6.00 3.07
N GLY A 198 7.15 -5.96 1.90
CA GLY A 198 8.60 -6.08 1.81
C GLY A 198 9.35 -4.99 2.59
N GLY A 199 8.89 -3.73 2.52
CA GLY A 199 9.45 -2.63 3.30
C GLY A 199 9.26 -2.83 4.82
N LEU A 200 8.06 -3.25 5.25
CA LEU A 200 7.80 -3.60 6.66
C LEU A 200 8.70 -4.73 7.13
N VAL A 201 8.79 -5.83 6.36
CA VAL A 201 9.67 -6.97 6.69
C VAL A 201 11.12 -6.50 6.84
N ALA A 202 11.64 -5.73 5.87
CA ALA A 202 13.00 -5.22 5.93
C ALA A 202 13.25 -4.32 7.15
N GLY A 203 12.28 -3.46 7.50
CA GLY A 203 12.37 -2.57 8.66
C GLY A 203 12.29 -3.29 10.00
N MET A 204 11.48 -4.35 10.09
CA MET A 204 11.31 -5.16 11.31
C MET A 204 12.52 -6.04 11.62
N GLN A 205 13.45 -6.26 10.67
CA GLN A 205 14.72 -6.95 10.93
C GLN A 205 15.61 -6.19 11.92
N ARG A 206 15.31 -4.95 12.19
CA ARG A 206 15.97 -4.16 13.23
C ARG A 206 15.24 -4.38 14.55
N LEU A 207 15.92 -4.88 15.59
CA LEU A 207 15.36 -5.01 16.95
C LEU A 207 14.33 -6.15 17.14
N ASP A 208 14.46 -7.25 16.46
CA ASP A 208 13.56 -8.42 16.59
C ASP A 208 12.08 -8.01 16.58
N GLY A 209 11.70 -7.23 15.56
CA GLY A 209 10.34 -6.72 15.40
C GLY A 209 9.32 -7.84 15.20
N ALA A 210 8.05 -7.49 15.34
CA ALA A 210 6.95 -8.43 15.17
C ALA A 210 6.93 -9.02 13.75
N PRO A 211 6.51 -10.29 13.56
CA PRO A 211 6.32 -10.87 12.24
C PRO A 211 5.29 -10.08 11.43
N VAL A 212 5.57 -9.92 10.14
CA VAL A 212 4.69 -9.21 9.19
C VAL A 212 3.93 -10.23 8.36
N ILE A 213 2.62 -10.26 8.52
CA ILE A 213 1.71 -11.16 7.80
C ILE A 213 1.04 -10.37 6.67
N GLY A 214 1.35 -10.74 5.42
CA GLY A 214 0.67 -10.22 4.25
C GLY A 214 -0.65 -10.93 4.03
N ILE A 215 -1.72 -10.19 3.73
CA ILE A 215 -2.95 -10.77 3.23
C ILE A 215 -3.00 -10.51 1.74
N ALA A 216 -2.92 -11.57 0.94
CA ALA A 216 -2.93 -11.46 -0.50
C ALA A 216 -4.27 -10.90 -1.00
N VAL A 217 -4.20 -9.99 -1.96
CA VAL A 217 -5.38 -9.46 -2.66
C VAL A 217 -5.48 -10.01 -4.09
N GLU A 218 -4.42 -10.65 -4.56
CA GLU A 218 -4.27 -11.34 -5.84
C GLU A 218 -3.15 -12.40 -5.75
N GLY A 219 -3.09 -13.33 -6.70
CA GLY A 219 -2.06 -14.37 -6.74
C GLY A 219 -2.20 -15.40 -5.61
N ASP A 220 -1.29 -16.35 -5.59
CA ASP A 220 -1.21 -17.34 -4.53
C ASP A 220 -0.15 -16.99 -3.48
N ARG A 221 -0.13 -17.73 -2.39
CA ARG A 221 0.81 -17.56 -1.27
C ARG A 221 2.27 -17.56 -1.73
N ARG A 222 2.67 -18.55 -2.55
CA ARG A 222 4.08 -18.72 -2.98
C ARG A 222 4.55 -17.54 -3.81
N GLU A 223 3.72 -17.11 -4.76
CA GLU A 223 4.01 -15.95 -5.61
C GLU A 223 4.15 -14.69 -4.77
N GLN A 224 3.23 -14.45 -3.84
CA GLN A 224 3.24 -13.26 -3.01
C GLN A 224 4.37 -13.25 -1.98
N GLU A 225 4.71 -14.39 -1.37
CA GLU A 225 5.87 -14.52 -0.49
C GLU A 225 7.17 -14.25 -1.25
N ALA A 226 7.34 -14.84 -2.44
CA ALA A 226 8.51 -14.61 -3.27
C ALA A 226 8.63 -13.14 -3.71
N LEU A 227 7.51 -12.51 -4.05
CA LEU A 227 7.47 -11.10 -4.44
C LEU A 227 7.84 -10.18 -3.27
N ALA A 228 7.23 -10.36 -2.10
CA ALA A 228 7.52 -9.57 -0.92
C ALA A 228 8.96 -9.77 -0.41
N ALA A 229 9.50 -11.00 -0.49
CA ALA A 229 10.89 -11.30 -0.15
C ALA A 229 11.87 -10.56 -1.08
N ARG A 230 11.63 -10.57 -2.40
CA ARG A 230 12.45 -9.78 -3.34
C ARG A 230 12.42 -8.30 -2.99
N GLN A 231 11.25 -7.75 -2.72
CA GLN A 231 11.07 -6.35 -2.37
C GLN A 231 11.79 -5.98 -1.07
N ALA A 232 11.77 -6.86 -0.06
CA ALA A 232 12.51 -6.68 1.18
C ALA A 232 14.02 -6.74 0.94
N THR A 233 14.51 -7.72 0.18
CA THR A 233 15.92 -7.88 -0.16
C THR A 233 16.47 -6.67 -0.92
N GLU A 234 15.72 -6.11 -1.88
CA GLU A 234 16.11 -4.88 -2.57
C GLU A 234 16.27 -3.69 -1.61
N SER A 235 15.34 -3.55 -0.66
CA SER A 235 15.41 -2.49 0.36
C SER A 235 16.60 -2.66 1.29
N LEU A 236 16.85 -3.90 1.77
CA LEU A 236 18.00 -4.22 2.60
C LEU A 236 19.33 -3.97 1.88
N ARG A 237 19.41 -4.30 0.58
CA ARG A 237 20.61 -4.01 -0.24
C ARG A 237 20.88 -2.51 -0.30
N LEU A 238 19.87 -1.67 -0.52
CA LEU A 238 20.01 -0.22 -0.49
C LEU A 238 20.48 0.28 0.87
N LEU A 239 20.10 -0.40 1.94
CA LEU A 239 20.51 -0.06 3.31
C LEU A 239 21.89 -0.63 3.71
N GLY A 240 22.58 -1.29 2.76
CA GLY A 240 23.89 -1.92 3.03
C GLY A 240 23.78 -3.19 3.89
N ARG A 241 22.63 -3.87 3.89
CA ARG A 241 22.35 -5.07 4.68
C ARG A 241 22.06 -6.30 3.79
N SER A 242 22.94 -6.53 2.82
CA SER A 242 22.87 -7.74 1.97
C SER A 242 23.20 -9.03 2.74
N ASP A 243 23.64 -8.93 3.97
CA ASP A 243 23.97 -10.02 4.90
C ASP A 243 22.72 -10.69 5.51
N ILE A 244 21.55 -10.04 5.43
CA ILE A 244 20.31 -10.57 6.01
C ILE A 244 19.67 -11.56 5.04
N ASP A 245 19.57 -12.81 5.47
CA ASP A 245 18.76 -13.83 4.80
C ASP A 245 17.33 -13.78 5.35
N LEU A 246 16.37 -13.54 4.47
CA LEU A 246 14.94 -13.50 4.80
C LEU A 246 14.26 -14.88 4.71
N GLY A 247 15.03 -15.96 4.54
CA GLY A 247 14.51 -17.31 4.32
C GLY A 247 13.39 -17.68 5.28
N GLY A 248 12.16 -17.87 4.75
CA GLY A 248 10.97 -18.23 5.53
C GLY A 248 10.41 -17.16 6.46
N GLN A 249 10.95 -15.93 6.49
CA GLN A 249 10.46 -14.85 7.36
C GLN A 249 9.31 -14.04 6.76
N VAL A 250 9.03 -14.21 5.48
CA VAL A 250 7.89 -13.59 4.80
C VAL A 250 6.72 -14.55 4.88
N SER A 251 5.61 -14.10 5.45
CA SER A 251 4.39 -14.90 5.59
C SER A 251 3.23 -14.25 4.86
N VAL A 252 2.50 -15.02 4.07
CA VAL A 252 1.32 -14.55 3.34
C VAL A 252 0.14 -15.53 3.57
N MET A 253 -1.04 -14.97 3.77
CA MET A 253 -2.32 -15.67 3.75
C MET A 253 -3.05 -15.32 2.45
N ASP A 254 -3.43 -16.32 1.65
CA ASP A 254 -4.11 -16.17 0.37
C ASP A 254 -5.58 -16.57 0.38
N GLU A 255 -6.08 -17.06 1.53
CA GLU A 255 -7.46 -17.53 1.71
C GLU A 255 -8.52 -16.42 1.50
N PHE A 256 -8.09 -15.14 1.52
CA PHE A 256 -8.96 -13.96 1.40
C PHE A 256 -8.98 -13.34 0.00
N VAL A 257 -8.22 -13.86 -0.95
CA VAL A 257 -8.21 -13.42 -2.35
C VAL A 257 -9.60 -13.59 -2.99
N GLY A 258 -10.27 -14.69 -2.68
CA GLY A 258 -11.55 -15.03 -3.27
C GLY A 258 -11.44 -15.31 -4.79
N PRO A 259 -12.44 -14.90 -5.60
CA PRO A 259 -12.41 -15.15 -7.05
C PRO A 259 -11.33 -14.39 -7.83
N GLY A 260 -10.59 -13.46 -7.17
CA GLY A 260 -9.49 -12.72 -7.76
C GLY A 260 -9.43 -11.25 -7.36
N TYR A 261 -8.51 -10.52 -8.01
CA TYR A 261 -8.31 -9.08 -7.77
C TYR A 261 -9.59 -8.27 -8.01
N ALA A 262 -9.90 -7.36 -7.09
CA ALA A 262 -11.10 -6.50 -7.12
C ALA A 262 -12.44 -7.26 -7.21
N ARG A 263 -12.45 -8.55 -6.88
CA ARG A 263 -13.69 -9.34 -6.75
C ARG A 263 -14.10 -9.39 -5.28
N PRO A 264 -15.34 -9.02 -4.94
CA PRO A 264 -15.81 -9.01 -3.56
C PRO A 264 -15.97 -10.44 -3.00
N THR A 265 -15.82 -10.54 -1.68
CA THR A 265 -16.08 -11.78 -0.90
C THR A 265 -16.93 -11.45 0.31
N ASP A 266 -17.66 -12.43 0.85
CA ASP A 266 -18.49 -12.22 2.03
C ASP A 266 -17.63 -11.87 3.26
N ALA A 267 -16.47 -12.50 3.41
CA ALA A 267 -15.51 -12.15 4.47
C ALA A 267 -15.05 -10.68 4.39
N MET A 268 -14.81 -10.18 3.18
CA MET A 268 -14.47 -8.76 2.96
C MET A 268 -15.65 -7.85 3.31
N ARG A 269 -16.90 -8.19 2.93
CA ARG A 269 -18.10 -7.41 3.28
C ARG A 269 -18.31 -7.34 4.80
N GLU A 270 -18.17 -8.49 5.49
CA GLU A 270 -18.20 -8.54 6.95
C GLU A 270 -17.14 -7.61 7.54
N ALA A 271 -15.91 -7.66 7.02
CA ALA A 271 -14.79 -6.84 7.47
C ALA A 271 -15.06 -5.32 7.32
N LEU A 272 -15.59 -4.89 6.16
CA LEU A 272 -16.02 -3.50 5.96
C LEU A 272 -17.06 -3.07 6.99
N SER A 273 -18.08 -3.91 7.18
CA SER A 273 -19.19 -3.64 8.11
C SER A 273 -18.70 -3.51 9.56
N LEU A 274 -17.87 -4.47 10.02
CA LEU A 274 -17.35 -4.46 11.39
C LEU A 274 -16.43 -3.26 11.64
N ALA A 275 -15.50 -2.96 10.72
CA ALA A 275 -14.62 -1.81 10.84
C ALA A 275 -15.41 -0.50 10.94
N ALA A 276 -16.41 -0.32 10.07
CA ALA A 276 -17.23 0.88 10.06
C ALA A 276 -18.12 1.00 11.31
N ARG A 277 -18.83 -0.06 11.70
CA ARG A 277 -19.82 -0.03 12.80
C ARG A 277 -19.19 0.05 14.18
N PHE A 278 -18.03 -0.55 14.38
CA PHE A 278 -17.38 -0.56 15.69
C PHE A 278 -16.36 0.56 15.86
N GLU A 279 -15.64 0.93 14.79
CA GLU A 279 -14.51 1.86 14.91
C GLU A 279 -14.63 3.10 14.01
N GLY A 280 -15.67 3.22 13.17
CA GLY A 280 -15.78 4.30 12.21
C GLY A 280 -14.71 4.29 11.12
N LEU A 281 -14.04 3.15 10.92
CA LEU A 281 -13.01 3.00 9.89
C LEU A 281 -13.63 2.69 8.53
N VAL A 282 -13.21 3.43 7.51
CA VAL A 282 -13.67 3.21 6.14
C VAL A 282 -12.58 2.47 5.36
N LEU A 283 -12.86 1.21 5.04
CA LEU A 283 -11.98 0.36 4.24
C LEU A 283 -12.42 0.33 2.78
N ASP A 284 -11.52 -0.05 1.87
CA ASP A 284 -11.84 -0.31 0.47
C ASP A 284 -12.07 -1.81 0.21
N PRO A 285 -12.87 -2.20 -0.80
CA PRO A 285 -13.18 -3.60 -1.05
C PRO A 285 -12.06 -4.40 -1.72
N VAL A 286 -11.02 -3.73 -2.25
CA VAL A 286 -9.95 -4.37 -3.04
C VAL A 286 -8.79 -4.81 -2.16
N TYR A 287 -8.31 -3.91 -1.30
CA TYR A 287 -7.11 -4.10 -0.48
C TYR A 287 -7.44 -4.23 1.00
N THR A 288 -7.86 -3.13 1.63
CA THR A 288 -7.99 -3.07 3.08
C THR A 288 -9.12 -3.91 3.62
N GLY A 289 -10.21 -4.08 2.89
CA GLY A 289 -11.31 -4.95 3.28
C GLY A 289 -10.91 -6.44 3.32
N LYS A 290 -10.21 -6.92 2.27
CA LYS A 290 -9.67 -8.29 2.25
C LYS A 290 -8.61 -8.49 3.34
N ALA A 291 -7.72 -7.52 3.51
CA ALA A 291 -6.69 -7.60 4.53
C ALA A 291 -7.27 -7.57 5.95
N PHE A 292 -8.32 -6.79 6.17
CA PHE A 292 -9.00 -6.75 7.47
C PHE A 292 -9.79 -8.04 7.73
N ALA A 293 -10.31 -8.71 6.70
CA ALA A 293 -10.90 -10.03 6.86
C ALA A 293 -9.88 -11.07 7.38
N GLY A 294 -8.65 -11.05 6.83
CA GLY A 294 -7.54 -11.85 7.34
C GLY A 294 -7.15 -11.48 8.77
N PHE A 295 -7.12 -10.20 9.09
CA PHE A 295 -6.86 -9.70 10.45
C PHE A 295 -7.91 -10.18 11.46
N LEU A 296 -9.20 -10.12 11.10
CA LEU A 296 -10.29 -10.65 11.92
C LEU A 296 -10.18 -12.17 12.12
N SER A 297 -9.82 -12.91 11.07
CA SER A 297 -9.59 -14.35 11.15
C SER A 297 -8.47 -14.70 12.12
N LEU A 298 -7.35 -13.97 12.08
CA LEU A 298 -6.25 -14.13 13.05
C LEU A 298 -6.71 -13.83 14.48
N ALA A 299 -7.48 -12.76 14.68
CA ALA A 299 -8.02 -12.41 16.00
C ALA A 299 -8.97 -13.46 16.57
N ARG A 300 -9.73 -14.16 15.72
CA ARG A 300 -10.69 -15.22 16.09
C ARG A 300 -10.05 -16.61 16.18
N SER A 301 -8.82 -16.77 15.75
CA SER A 301 -8.18 -18.10 15.59
C SER A 301 -7.89 -18.83 16.91
N GLY A 302 -7.93 -18.14 18.04
CA GLY A 302 -7.49 -18.67 19.34
C GLY A 302 -5.96 -18.79 19.47
N ARG A 303 -5.19 -18.31 18.47
CA ARG A 303 -3.72 -18.32 18.48
C ARG A 303 -3.14 -17.25 19.40
N TYR A 304 -3.91 -16.21 19.66
CA TYR A 304 -3.47 -15.04 20.42
C TYR A 304 -4.38 -14.83 21.63
N ASP A 305 -3.78 -14.66 22.79
CA ASP A 305 -4.49 -14.47 24.06
C ASP A 305 -5.01 -13.02 24.21
N ARG A 306 -5.91 -12.80 25.19
CA ARG A 306 -6.57 -11.52 25.42
C ARG A 306 -5.63 -10.39 25.83
N ASP A 307 -4.49 -10.70 26.41
CA ASP A 307 -3.44 -9.74 26.83
C ASP A 307 -2.44 -9.44 25.71
N GLN A 308 -2.46 -10.21 24.63
CA GLN A 308 -1.64 -9.99 23.44
C GLN A 308 -2.25 -8.93 22.51
N SER A 309 -1.43 -8.35 21.64
CA SER A 309 -1.84 -7.26 20.75
C SER A 309 -1.49 -7.56 19.30
N LEU A 310 -2.44 -7.28 18.39
CA LEU A 310 -2.25 -7.36 16.95
C LEU A 310 -2.37 -5.97 16.32
N LEU A 311 -1.55 -5.69 15.32
CA LEU A 311 -1.55 -4.42 14.59
C LEU A 311 -1.98 -4.63 13.14
N PHE A 312 -3.01 -3.92 12.71
CA PHE A 312 -3.40 -3.80 11.31
C PHE A 312 -2.81 -2.52 10.71
N VAL A 313 -2.17 -2.61 9.55
CA VAL A 313 -1.74 -1.42 8.82
C VAL A 313 -2.85 -0.99 7.86
N HIS A 314 -3.58 0.05 8.23
CA HIS A 314 -4.63 0.62 7.40
C HIS A 314 -4.00 1.47 6.28
N THR A 315 -3.83 0.85 5.13
CA THR A 315 -3.10 1.43 3.99
C THR A 315 -3.91 2.48 3.19
N GLY A 316 -5.09 2.86 3.67
CA GLY A 316 -5.98 3.81 2.98
C GLY A 316 -6.89 3.10 1.98
N GLY A 317 -7.14 3.77 0.84
CA GLY A 317 -7.97 3.21 -0.23
C GLY A 317 -9.42 3.69 -0.23
N THR A 318 -9.83 4.53 0.71
CA THR A 318 -11.20 5.06 0.83
C THR A 318 -11.82 5.54 -0.50
N PRO A 319 -11.12 6.27 -1.40
CA PRO A 319 -11.72 6.63 -2.68
C PRO A 319 -12.13 5.42 -3.53
N GLY A 320 -11.41 4.30 -3.43
CA GLY A 320 -11.75 3.06 -4.14
C GLY A 320 -13.15 2.53 -3.78
N LEU A 321 -13.60 2.75 -2.54
CA LEU A 321 -14.95 2.35 -2.12
C LEU A 321 -16.05 2.92 -3.03
N PHE A 322 -15.90 4.18 -3.43
CA PHE A 322 -16.86 4.87 -4.30
C PHE A 322 -16.75 4.45 -5.78
N GLY A 323 -15.68 3.76 -6.15
CA GLY A 323 -15.54 3.12 -7.46
C GLY A 323 -16.18 1.73 -7.54
N TYR A 324 -16.56 1.14 -6.40
CA TYR A 324 -17.14 -0.20 -6.30
C TYR A 324 -18.35 -0.25 -5.35
N PRO A 325 -19.38 0.62 -5.54
CA PRO A 325 -20.49 0.71 -4.59
C PRO A 325 -21.29 -0.60 -4.45
N GLU A 326 -21.30 -1.43 -5.48
CA GLU A 326 -21.93 -2.74 -5.48
C GLU A 326 -21.22 -3.80 -4.63
N SER A 327 -20.03 -3.48 -4.12
CA SER A 327 -19.23 -4.42 -3.31
C SER A 327 -19.58 -4.37 -1.81
N VAL A 328 -20.43 -3.43 -1.41
CA VAL A 328 -20.77 -3.17 0.01
C VAL A 328 -22.14 -3.74 0.38
#